data_1284c3dcbd344b8017c1c94d09daca7f
#
_entry.id   1284c3dcbd344b8017c1c94d09daca7f
#
_cell.length_a   1.000
_cell.length_b   1.000
_cell.length_c   1.000
_cell.angle_alpha   90.00
_cell.angle_beta   90.00
_cell.angle_gamma   90.00
#
_symmetry.space_group_name_H-M   'P 1'
#
loop_
_entity.id
_entity.type
_entity.pdbx_description
1 polymer ?
#
loop_
_entity_poly.entity_id
_entity_poly.type
_entity_poly.pdbx_seq_one_letter_code
_entity_poly.pdbx_strand_id
1 'polypeptide(L)'
;LVDATNIERNLYLTTQLIETGVPVVIALNMADLLEKRGIKIDVERLSMLLNCPIVETSALKGKGLDEVVEEAIKVAKKNTVDLPKEIFSKDVEAAIAEVKNVLPSSISEDKRRWYAVKFLENDSKVAESVVLSGNGAKVVEDNRTKIEKAEDDDMESIVTCLLYTSPSPRD
;
A
#
# COMPACT_ATOMS: atom_id res chain seq x y z
N LEU A 1 11.09 6.63 4.42
CA LEU A 1 11.12 8.08 4.64
C LEU A 1 10.14 8.73 3.69
N VAL A 2 9.20 9.52 4.20
CA VAL A 2 8.16 10.22 3.45
C VAL A 2 8.31 11.72 3.64
N ASP A 3 8.31 12.47 2.55
CA ASP A 3 8.31 13.93 2.58
C ASP A 3 6.88 14.43 2.83
N ALA A 4 6.63 15.05 3.97
CA ALA A 4 5.33 15.57 4.35
C ALA A 4 4.82 16.65 3.38
N THR A 5 5.72 17.40 2.72
CA THR A 5 5.33 18.47 1.78
C THR A 5 4.81 17.94 0.45
N ASN A 6 5.13 16.67 0.13
CA ASN A 6 4.71 15.96 -1.09
C ASN A 6 4.08 14.60 -0.73
N ILE A 7 3.27 14.57 0.33
CA ILE A 7 2.78 13.34 0.94
C ILE A 7 2.01 12.46 -0.05
N GLU A 8 1.16 13.04 -0.87
CA GLU A 8 0.32 12.32 -1.84
C GLU A 8 1.19 11.45 -2.77
N ARG A 9 2.19 12.06 -3.41
CA ARG A 9 3.11 11.34 -4.30
C ARG A 9 3.91 10.25 -3.59
N ASN A 10 4.30 10.49 -2.34
CA ASN A 10 5.10 9.53 -1.57
C ASN A 10 4.26 8.37 -1.02
N LEU A 11 2.97 8.59 -0.75
CA LEU A 11 2.07 7.54 -0.26
C LEU A 11 1.87 6.43 -1.28
N TYR A 12 1.86 6.72 -2.56
CA TYR A 12 1.77 5.70 -3.61
C TYR A 12 2.84 4.60 -3.46
N LEU A 13 4.11 5.00 -3.39
CA LEU A 13 5.20 4.02 -3.18
C LEU A 13 5.11 3.36 -1.79
N THR A 14 4.67 4.11 -0.79
CA THR A 14 4.53 3.61 0.58
C THR A 14 3.50 2.49 0.66
N THR A 15 2.33 2.64 0.03
CA THR A 15 1.30 1.60 0.00
C THR A 15 1.78 0.35 -0.73
N GLN A 16 2.49 0.51 -1.86
CA GLN A 16 3.10 -0.62 -2.55
C GLN A 16 4.11 -1.38 -1.67
N LEU A 17 4.91 -0.67 -0.89
CA LEU A 17 5.85 -1.29 0.04
C LEU A 17 5.13 -2.05 1.17
N ILE A 18 4.07 -1.47 1.74
CA ILE A 18 3.27 -2.13 2.78
C ILE A 18 2.64 -3.41 2.24
N GLU A 19 2.13 -3.39 1.00
CA GLU A 19 1.53 -4.56 0.36
C GLU A 19 2.50 -5.72 0.11
N THR A 20 3.82 -5.46 0.10
CA THR A 20 4.82 -6.55 0.03
C THR A 20 4.81 -7.45 1.26
N GLY A 21 4.09 -7.09 2.32
CA GLY A 21 4.05 -7.85 3.57
C GLY A 21 5.30 -7.70 4.44
N VAL A 22 6.13 -6.69 4.21
CA VAL A 22 7.26 -6.38 5.08
C VAL A 22 6.85 -5.44 6.21
N PRO A 23 7.44 -5.56 7.40
CA PRO A 23 7.22 -4.61 8.49
C PRO A 23 7.67 -3.20 8.08
N VAL A 24 6.76 -2.21 8.17
CA VAL A 24 7.03 -0.82 7.77
C VAL A 24 6.83 0.12 8.93
N VAL A 25 7.73 1.09 9.08
CA VAL A 25 7.56 2.30 9.89
C VAL A 25 7.79 3.51 9.00
N ILE A 26 6.90 4.47 9.06
CA ILE A 26 6.99 5.69 8.26
C ILE A 26 7.64 6.81 9.09
N ALA A 27 8.79 7.30 8.64
CA ALA A 27 9.34 8.56 9.11
C ALA A 27 8.80 9.69 8.24
N LEU A 28 7.85 10.47 8.78
CA LEU A 28 7.22 11.61 8.10
C LEU A 28 8.07 12.85 8.30
N ASN A 29 8.95 13.11 7.34
CA ASN A 29 9.93 14.20 7.44
C ASN A 29 9.38 15.52 6.94
N MET A 30 9.97 16.63 7.40
CA MET A 30 9.57 18.00 7.07
C MET A 30 8.17 18.40 7.58
N ALA A 31 7.60 17.69 8.55
CA ALA A 31 6.31 18.05 9.15
C ALA A 31 6.32 19.47 9.73
N ASP A 32 7.45 19.92 10.27
CA ASP A 32 7.64 21.28 10.78
C ASP A 32 7.53 22.39 9.71
N LEU A 33 7.71 22.07 8.43
CA LEU A 33 7.50 23.02 7.34
C LEU A 33 6.01 23.19 7.03
N LEU A 34 5.22 22.12 7.14
CA LEU A 34 3.77 22.20 6.97
C LEU A 34 3.12 22.97 8.12
N GLU A 35 3.56 22.72 9.34
CA GLU A 35 3.07 23.45 10.54
C GLU A 35 3.26 24.96 10.37
N LYS A 36 4.41 25.43 9.86
CA LYS A 36 4.67 26.84 9.54
C LYS A 36 3.73 27.40 8.46
N ARG A 37 3.19 26.55 7.59
CA ARG A 37 2.21 26.92 6.56
C ARG A 37 0.76 26.80 7.05
N GLY A 38 0.54 26.47 8.31
CA GLY A 38 -0.79 26.24 8.88
C GLY A 38 -1.47 24.96 8.42
N ILE A 39 -0.73 24.03 7.79
CA ILE A 39 -1.23 22.74 7.34
C ILE A 39 -0.89 21.69 8.40
N LYS A 40 -1.87 20.92 8.82
CA LYS A 40 -1.69 19.79 9.73
C LYS A 40 -2.04 18.49 9.01
N ILE A 41 -1.22 17.47 9.24
CA ILE A 41 -1.51 16.09 8.82
C ILE A 41 -2.07 15.38 10.05
N ASP A 42 -3.21 14.69 9.88
CA ASP A 42 -3.74 13.79 10.89
C ASP A 42 -2.93 12.47 10.87
N VAL A 43 -1.81 12.49 11.61
CA VAL A 43 -0.86 11.37 11.67
C VAL A 43 -1.50 10.12 12.28
N GLU A 44 -2.39 10.28 13.28
CA GLU A 44 -3.07 9.15 13.91
C GLU A 44 -4.02 8.47 12.93
N ARG A 45 -4.83 9.26 12.22
CA ARG A 45 -5.74 8.74 11.19
C ARG A 45 -4.96 8.07 10.06
N LEU A 46 -3.88 8.69 9.58
CA LEU A 46 -3.03 8.12 8.53
C LEU A 46 -2.38 6.80 8.97
N SER A 47 -1.90 6.72 10.21
CA SER A 47 -1.34 5.50 10.79
C SER A 47 -2.38 4.38 10.86
N MET A 48 -3.62 4.68 11.23
CA MET A 48 -4.73 3.71 11.23
C MET A 48 -5.07 3.23 9.82
N LEU A 49 -5.12 4.13 8.83
CA LEU A 49 -5.44 3.78 7.44
C LEU A 49 -4.37 2.90 6.80
N LEU A 50 -3.10 3.21 7.03
CA LEU A 50 -1.97 2.45 6.49
C LEU A 50 -1.60 1.25 7.35
N ASN A 51 -2.20 1.12 8.54
CA ASN A 51 -1.91 0.09 9.54
C ASN A 51 -0.42 -0.08 9.85
N CYS A 52 0.31 1.02 9.91
CA CYS A 52 1.72 1.06 10.26
C CYS A 52 2.04 2.29 11.12
N PRO A 53 3.04 2.21 12.01
CA PRO A 53 3.47 3.36 12.81
C PRO A 53 4.01 4.48 11.94
N ILE A 54 3.65 5.70 12.29
CA ILE A 54 4.15 6.93 11.66
C ILE A 54 4.77 7.81 12.73
N VAL A 55 6.00 8.24 12.51
CA VAL A 55 6.73 9.15 13.40
C VAL A 55 7.04 10.44 12.65
N GLU A 56 6.62 11.57 13.21
CA GLU A 56 6.99 12.89 12.67
C GLU A 56 8.44 13.18 12.94
N THR A 57 9.17 13.55 11.88
CA THR A 57 10.59 13.83 11.97
C THR A 57 10.96 15.17 11.36
N SER A 58 12.04 15.73 11.86
CA SER A 58 12.77 16.82 11.19
C SER A 58 14.25 16.46 11.20
N ALA A 59 14.71 15.84 10.12
CA ALA A 59 16.10 15.39 10.01
C ALA A 59 17.10 16.53 10.19
N LEU A 60 16.75 17.73 9.68
CA LEU A 60 17.59 18.94 9.83
C LEU A 60 17.77 19.35 11.31
N LYS A 61 16.76 19.12 12.15
CA LYS A 61 16.78 19.47 13.57
C LYS A 61 17.12 18.29 14.49
N GLY A 62 17.31 17.09 13.93
CA GLY A 62 17.51 15.86 14.68
C GLY A 62 16.30 15.42 15.51
N LYS A 63 15.08 15.94 15.22
CA LYS A 63 13.86 15.61 15.97
C LYS A 63 13.24 14.32 15.43
N GLY A 64 12.78 13.45 16.33
CA GLY A 64 12.03 12.23 15.97
C GLY A 64 12.90 11.07 15.48
N LEU A 65 14.23 11.22 15.41
CA LEU A 65 15.09 10.19 14.84
C LEU A 65 15.20 8.96 15.74
N ASP A 66 15.34 9.18 17.05
CA ASP A 66 15.43 8.09 18.02
C ASP A 66 14.10 7.33 18.12
N GLU A 67 12.97 8.07 18.08
CA GLU A 67 11.63 7.48 18.06
C GLU A 67 11.40 6.58 16.84
N VAL A 68 11.89 6.98 15.65
CA VAL A 68 11.81 6.11 14.45
C VAL A 68 12.56 4.80 14.67
N VAL A 69 13.75 4.85 15.26
CA VAL A 69 14.56 3.65 15.53
C VAL A 69 13.87 2.76 16.56
N GLU A 70 13.32 3.33 17.62
CA GLU A 70 12.59 2.59 18.65
C GLU A 70 11.34 1.90 18.06
N GLU A 71 10.55 2.61 17.28
CA GLU A 71 9.38 2.03 16.60
C GLU A 71 9.77 0.94 15.60
N ALA A 72 10.84 1.13 14.84
CA ALA A 72 11.35 0.12 13.92
C ALA A 72 11.76 -1.17 14.66
N ILE A 73 12.41 -1.04 15.82
CA ILE A 73 12.78 -2.19 16.67
C ILE A 73 11.52 -2.88 17.22
N LYS A 74 10.51 -2.13 17.66
CA LYS A 74 9.24 -2.69 18.16
C LYS A 74 8.52 -3.49 17.08
N VAL A 75 8.41 -2.91 15.88
CA VAL A 75 7.74 -3.56 14.73
C VAL A 75 8.50 -4.81 14.29
N ALA A 76 9.84 -4.75 14.21
CA ALA A 76 10.66 -5.90 13.86
C ALA A 76 10.54 -7.06 14.88
N LYS A 77 10.43 -6.75 16.18
CA LYS A 77 10.23 -7.76 17.24
C LYS A 77 8.85 -8.39 17.23
N LYS A 78 7.82 -7.67 16.78
CA LYS A 78 6.44 -8.15 16.73
C LYS A 78 6.26 -9.30 15.73
N ASN A 79 7.11 -9.36 14.70
CA ASN A 79 7.17 -10.39 13.66
C ASN A 79 5.81 -10.73 13.00
N THR A 80 4.85 -9.81 13.10
CA THR A 80 3.54 -9.88 12.45
C THR A 80 3.35 -8.63 11.62
N VAL A 81 2.99 -8.80 10.36
CA VAL A 81 2.61 -7.70 9.48
C VAL A 81 1.09 -7.70 9.42
N ASP A 82 0.50 -6.69 10.02
CA ASP A 82 -0.92 -6.44 9.86
C ASP A 82 -1.09 -5.67 8.55
N LEU A 83 -1.45 -6.36 7.47
CA LEU A 83 -1.74 -5.72 6.21
C LEU A 83 -2.95 -4.79 6.35
N PRO A 84 -2.95 -3.63 5.68
CA PRO A 84 -4.12 -2.76 5.65
C PRO A 84 -5.34 -3.54 5.16
N LYS A 85 -6.46 -3.40 5.86
CA LYS A 85 -7.73 -4.02 5.44
C LYS A 85 -8.43 -3.04 4.50
N GLU A 86 -8.77 -3.51 3.31
CA GLU A 86 -9.65 -2.80 2.37
C GLU A 86 -9.16 -1.39 1.98
N ILE A 87 -8.02 -1.32 1.28
CA ILE A 87 -7.53 -0.06 0.69
C ILE A 87 -8.34 0.29 -0.57
N PHE A 88 -8.81 -0.71 -1.30
CA PHE A 88 -9.49 -0.56 -2.58
C PHE A 88 -11.01 -0.60 -2.46
N SER A 89 -11.70 -0.30 -3.55
CA SER A 89 -13.15 -0.48 -3.64
C SER A 89 -13.55 -1.93 -3.39
N LYS A 90 -14.80 -2.16 -2.97
CA LYS A 90 -15.30 -3.52 -2.67
C LYS A 90 -15.15 -4.48 -3.85
N ASP A 91 -15.33 -3.97 -5.08
CA ASP A 91 -15.22 -4.78 -6.29
C ASP A 91 -13.77 -5.19 -6.56
N VAL A 92 -12.81 -4.27 -6.35
CA VAL A 92 -11.37 -4.56 -6.46
C VAL A 92 -10.92 -5.51 -5.36
N GLU A 93 -11.38 -5.33 -4.11
CA GLU A 93 -11.06 -6.26 -3.01
C GLU A 93 -11.61 -7.67 -3.26
N ALA A 94 -12.81 -7.78 -3.82
CA ALA A 94 -13.38 -9.08 -4.22
C ALA A 94 -12.53 -9.75 -5.32
N ALA A 95 -12.11 -9.00 -6.32
CA ALA A 95 -11.24 -9.51 -7.38
C ALA A 95 -9.86 -9.96 -6.82
N ILE A 96 -9.27 -9.18 -5.92
CA ILE A 96 -8.03 -9.58 -5.23
C ILE A 96 -8.22 -10.91 -4.50
N ALA A 97 -9.35 -11.07 -3.78
CA ALA A 97 -9.64 -12.32 -3.08
C ALA A 97 -9.78 -13.52 -4.03
N GLU A 98 -10.45 -13.36 -5.18
CA GLU A 98 -10.58 -14.41 -6.19
C GLU A 98 -9.22 -14.76 -6.81
N VAL A 99 -8.41 -13.78 -7.17
CA VAL A 99 -7.07 -14.01 -7.74
C VAL A 99 -6.14 -14.67 -6.72
N LYS A 100 -6.20 -14.30 -5.44
CA LYS A 100 -5.45 -14.98 -4.38
C LYS A 100 -5.68 -16.50 -4.36
N ASN A 101 -6.91 -16.95 -4.63
CA ASN A 101 -7.26 -18.37 -4.59
C ASN A 101 -6.62 -19.19 -5.74
N VAL A 102 -6.28 -18.55 -6.86
CA VAL A 102 -5.67 -19.21 -8.02
C VAL A 102 -4.14 -19.07 -8.08
N LEU A 103 -3.55 -18.36 -7.14
CA LEU A 103 -2.10 -18.28 -6.99
C LEU A 103 -1.51 -19.62 -6.54
N PRO A 104 -0.32 -20.01 -7.02
CA PRO A 104 0.33 -21.24 -6.62
C PRO A 104 0.68 -21.24 -5.11
N SER A 105 0.70 -22.44 -4.51
CA SER A 105 1.00 -22.64 -3.09
C SER A 105 2.45 -22.31 -2.71
N SER A 106 3.33 -22.15 -3.71
CA SER A 106 4.71 -21.70 -3.49
C SER A 106 4.82 -20.24 -3.03
N ILE A 107 3.75 -19.44 -3.24
CA ILE A 107 3.69 -18.07 -2.76
C ILE A 107 3.20 -18.07 -1.32
N SER A 108 4.01 -17.51 -0.41
CA SER A 108 3.68 -17.37 1.00
C SER A 108 2.46 -16.46 1.20
N GLU A 109 1.65 -16.73 2.25
CA GLU A 109 0.36 -16.07 2.46
C GLU A 109 0.47 -14.55 2.59
N ASP A 110 1.53 -14.07 3.24
CA ASP A 110 1.85 -12.65 3.40
C ASP A 110 2.07 -11.90 2.07
N LYS A 111 2.51 -12.61 1.03
CA LYS A 111 2.78 -12.03 -0.30
C LYS A 111 1.64 -12.22 -1.31
N ARG A 112 0.66 -13.09 -1.02
CA ARG A 112 -0.40 -13.42 -1.98
C ARG A 112 -1.20 -12.19 -2.40
N ARG A 113 -1.47 -11.26 -1.47
CA ARG A 113 -2.18 -10.01 -1.79
C ARG A 113 -1.41 -9.18 -2.82
N TRP A 114 -0.12 -8.95 -2.59
CA TRP A 114 0.73 -8.20 -3.52
C TRP A 114 0.75 -8.83 -4.92
N TYR A 115 0.94 -10.16 -4.99
CA TYR A 115 0.91 -10.87 -6.27
C TYR A 115 -0.45 -10.75 -6.96
N ALA A 116 -1.56 -10.83 -6.23
CA ALA A 116 -2.89 -10.68 -6.80
C ALA A 116 -3.11 -9.30 -7.41
N VAL A 117 -2.70 -8.23 -6.73
CA VAL A 117 -2.75 -6.86 -7.26
C VAL A 117 -1.90 -6.75 -8.53
N LYS A 118 -0.66 -7.25 -8.51
CA LYS A 118 0.23 -7.20 -9.69
C LYS A 118 -0.29 -7.98 -10.90
N PHE A 119 -0.95 -9.10 -10.67
CA PHE A 119 -1.63 -9.83 -11.77
C PHE A 119 -2.81 -9.03 -12.33
N LEU A 120 -3.60 -8.36 -11.50
CA LEU A 120 -4.68 -7.49 -11.95
C LEU A 120 -4.15 -6.26 -12.72
N GLU A 121 -3.04 -5.67 -12.30
CA GLU A 121 -2.33 -4.58 -13.01
C GLU A 121 -1.67 -5.04 -14.32
N ASN A 122 -1.71 -6.35 -14.64
CA ASN A 122 -1.05 -6.94 -15.81
C ASN A 122 0.48 -6.74 -15.83
N ASP A 123 1.11 -6.79 -14.65
CA ASP A 123 2.57 -6.65 -14.54
C ASP A 123 3.29 -7.81 -15.26
N SER A 124 3.98 -7.48 -16.35
CA SER A 124 4.66 -8.48 -17.20
C SER A 124 5.73 -9.26 -16.44
N LYS A 125 6.47 -8.63 -15.53
CA LYS A 125 7.55 -9.28 -14.76
C LYS A 125 7.00 -10.31 -13.79
N VAL A 126 5.84 -10.02 -13.20
CA VAL A 126 5.16 -10.99 -12.34
C VAL A 126 4.57 -12.13 -13.16
N ALA A 127 3.95 -11.84 -14.30
CA ALA A 127 3.40 -12.85 -15.20
C ALA A 127 4.49 -13.80 -15.76
N GLU A 128 5.70 -13.30 -16.00
CA GLU A 128 6.85 -14.11 -16.42
C GLU A 128 7.44 -14.96 -15.27
N SER A 129 7.36 -14.48 -14.04
CA SER A 129 8.00 -15.12 -12.87
C SER A 129 7.13 -16.17 -12.18
N VAL A 130 5.80 -16.07 -12.33
CA VAL A 130 4.83 -16.91 -11.63
C VAL A 130 3.81 -17.49 -12.60
N VAL A 131 3.79 -18.82 -12.70
CA VAL A 131 2.81 -19.54 -13.51
C VAL A 131 1.56 -19.80 -12.67
N LEU A 132 0.44 -19.25 -13.12
CA LEU A 132 -0.86 -19.51 -12.49
C LEU A 132 -1.33 -20.94 -12.80
N SER A 133 -1.95 -21.58 -11.82
CA SER A 133 -2.45 -22.95 -11.96
C SER A 133 -3.84 -23.00 -12.61
N GLY A 134 -4.10 -24.06 -13.39
CA GLY A 134 -5.41 -24.33 -13.95
C GLY A 134 -5.97 -23.21 -14.83
N ASN A 135 -7.13 -22.67 -14.44
CA ASN A 135 -7.81 -21.56 -15.13
C ASN A 135 -7.43 -20.19 -14.55
N GLY A 136 -6.35 -20.09 -13.78
CA GLY A 136 -5.96 -18.87 -13.07
C GLY A 136 -5.82 -17.65 -13.97
N ALA A 137 -5.21 -17.82 -15.16
CA ALA A 137 -5.08 -16.74 -16.13
C ALA A 137 -6.44 -16.19 -16.57
N LYS A 138 -7.44 -17.09 -16.76
CA LYS A 138 -8.79 -16.68 -17.11
C LYS A 138 -9.47 -15.93 -15.96
N VAL A 139 -9.31 -16.40 -14.73
CA VAL A 139 -9.85 -15.72 -13.54
C VAL A 139 -9.30 -14.29 -13.43
N VAL A 140 -8.01 -14.11 -13.63
CA VAL A 140 -7.38 -12.77 -13.63
C VAL A 140 -7.98 -11.89 -14.72
N GLU A 141 -8.08 -12.40 -15.96
CA GLU A 141 -8.59 -11.64 -17.10
C GLU A 141 -10.07 -11.28 -16.96
N ASP A 142 -10.90 -12.20 -16.49
CA ASP A 142 -12.33 -11.97 -16.28
C ASP A 142 -12.55 -10.89 -15.21
N ASN A 143 -11.80 -10.93 -14.09
CA ASN A 143 -11.87 -9.95 -13.02
C ASN A 143 -11.36 -8.58 -13.47
N ARG A 144 -10.21 -8.51 -14.16
CA ARG A 144 -9.68 -7.28 -14.72
C ARG A 144 -10.69 -6.62 -15.66
N THR A 145 -11.18 -7.34 -16.65
CA THR A 145 -12.16 -6.85 -17.62
C THR A 145 -13.45 -6.34 -16.95
N LYS A 146 -13.89 -7.02 -15.89
CA LYS A 146 -15.08 -6.61 -15.14
C LYS A 146 -14.88 -5.28 -14.46
N ILE A 147 -13.73 -5.07 -13.80
CA ILE A 147 -13.41 -3.84 -13.08
C ILE A 147 -13.18 -2.69 -14.06
N GLU A 148 -12.37 -2.88 -15.10
CA GLU A 148 -12.08 -1.88 -16.12
C GLU A 148 -13.36 -1.37 -16.82
N LYS A 149 -14.33 -2.27 -17.07
CA LYS A 149 -15.63 -1.87 -17.60
C LYS A 149 -16.51 -1.12 -16.61
N ALA A 150 -16.42 -1.42 -15.32
CA ALA A 150 -17.21 -0.76 -14.29
C ALA A 150 -16.70 0.64 -13.98
N GLU A 151 -15.39 0.83 -13.98
CA GLU A 151 -14.71 2.10 -13.66
C GLU A 151 -14.40 2.95 -14.90
N ASP A 152 -14.59 2.42 -16.12
CA ASP A 152 -14.29 3.04 -17.43
C ASP A 152 -12.81 3.51 -17.53
N ASP A 153 -11.89 2.74 -16.95
CA ASP A 153 -10.45 3.00 -16.94
C ASP A 153 -9.65 1.69 -16.90
N ASP A 154 -8.34 1.76 -17.18
CA ASP A 154 -7.47 0.59 -17.04
C ASP A 154 -7.13 0.28 -15.58
N MET A 155 -6.81 -0.99 -15.30
CA MET A 155 -6.59 -1.46 -13.93
C MET A 155 -5.41 -0.78 -13.24
N GLU A 156 -4.34 -0.40 -13.97
CA GLU A 156 -3.19 0.32 -13.42
C GLU A 156 -3.61 1.73 -12.96
N SER A 157 -4.39 2.43 -13.76
CA SER A 157 -4.97 3.73 -13.43
C SER A 157 -5.93 3.64 -12.25
N ILE A 158 -6.80 2.63 -12.22
CA ILE A 158 -7.76 2.41 -11.13
C ILE A 158 -7.03 2.18 -9.80
N VAL A 159 -6.05 1.30 -9.75
CA VAL A 159 -5.25 1.03 -8.55
C VAL A 159 -4.51 2.29 -8.10
N THR A 160 -3.90 3.01 -9.04
CA THR A 160 -3.20 4.27 -8.77
C THR A 160 -4.17 5.33 -8.24
N CYS A 161 -5.32 5.53 -8.89
CA CYS A 161 -6.33 6.50 -8.50
C CYS A 161 -6.90 6.20 -7.10
N LEU A 162 -7.23 4.94 -6.81
CA LEU A 162 -7.75 4.53 -5.49
C LEU A 162 -6.73 4.74 -4.37
N LEU A 163 -5.44 4.58 -4.66
CA LEU A 163 -4.36 4.93 -3.73
C LEU A 163 -4.26 6.46 -3.50
N TYR A 164 -4.57 7.28 -4.53
CA TYR A 164 -4.61 8.73 -4.42
C TYR A 164 -5.89 9.28 -3.78
N THR A 165 -7.03 8.61 -3.96
CA THR A 165 -8.34 9.03 -3.44
C THR A 165 -8.65 8.47 -2.06
N SER A 166 -7.77 7.69 -1.46
CA SER A 166 -7.77 7.45 -0.02
C SER A 166 -7.92 8.81 0.67
N PRO A 167 -8.86 9.01 1.62
CA PRO A 167 -9.25 10.33 2.10
C PRO A 167 -8.01 11.15 2.44
N SER A 168 -7.93 12.32 1.81
CA SER A 168 -6.80 13.21 1.97
C SER A 168 -6.54 13.44 3.47
N PRO A 169 -5.32 13.21 3.97
CA PRO A 169 -5.01 13.49 5.37
C PRO A 169 -5.08 14.98 5.72
N ARG A 170 -5.52 15.81 4.77
CA ARG A 170 -5.71 17.27 4.92
C ARG A 170 -7.17 17.70 5.11
N ASP A 171 -8.14 16.77 5.02
CA ASP A 171 -9.58 17.07 5.23
C ASP A 171 -10.00 16.84 6.69
#